data_69688c00482abed050fc25f8f59247c0
#
_entry.id   69688c00482abed050fc25f8f59247c0
#
_cell.length_a   1.000
_cell.length_b   1.000
_cell.length_c   1.000
_cell.angle_alpha   90.00
_cell.angle_beta   90.00
_cell.angle_gamma   90.00
#
_symmetry.space_group_name_H-M   'P 1'
#
loop_
_entity.id
_entity.type
_entity.pdbx_description
1 polymer ?
#
loop_
_entity_poly.entity_id
_entity_poly.type
_entity_poly.pdbx_seq_one_letter_code
_entity_poly.pdbx_strand_id
1 'polypeptide(L)'
;MSSDSDSVSGAPRSVAGPVRNWAGNITFTPSVLHRPASVDELSGLVADARRVRVLGSGHSFNRIADPDDRDGLLVSLAGLPSLIEVDEAARTVRVGGGVRYAELARVVHTHGLALPNMASLPHISVAGSVATGTHGSGNGLGSLATHVRGVELVTASGEGLSLSRDKDGERFEGAVVSLGALGVTTALTLDLVPAFEVRQDVFRGLALDVLEAEFDAITGAGHSVSLFTGWQHAGFDQVWLKRTETGAPRFPWARPAEVAMHPVPGMPAENCTPQFGAPGPWFERLPHFRPEFTPSNGAELQSEYLVPRSAAPGALRAVAAIREALVPVLQVCEVRTMAADRLWLSPAYGRDTVGLHFTWLPDGAALAPVLGRLEQALAPFGARPHWGKVSTIAPSALGALWPRMPDFAALVAELDPEGCFSNTFVREVLGS
;
A
#
# COMPACT_ATOMS: atom_id res chain seq x y z
N MET A 1 12.93 -43.83 29.41
CA MET A 1 13.05 -43.13 28.15
C MET A 1 11.85 -42.20 28.05
N SER A 2 11.98 -41.02 28.55
CA SER A 2 10.97 -39.96 28.50
C SER A 2 11.15 -39.18 27.22
N SER A 3 10.10 -39.16 26.42
CA SER A 3 10.01 -38.33 25.20
C SER A 3 9.67 -36.92 25.62
N ASP A 4 10.66 -36.03 25.57
CA ASP A 4 10.44 -34.59 25.61
C ASP A 4 9.74 -34.16 24.30
N SER A 5 8.48 -33.79 24.45
CA SER A 5 7.74 -33.09 23.39
C SER A 5 8.16 -31.62 23.42
N ASP A 6 8.95 -31.20 22.44
CA ASP A 6 9.28 -29.81 22.19
C ASP A 6 7.98 -29.00 22.03
N SER A 7 7.66 -28.22 23.05
CA SER A 7 6.60 -27.22 22.98
C SER A 7 7.09 -26.07 22.12
N VAL A 8 6.54 -25.95 20.92
CA VAL A 8 6.64 -24.75 20.09
C VAL A 8 6.08 -23.58 20.90
N SER A 9 6.95 -22.71 21.37
CA SER A 9 6.61 -21.49 22.12
C SER A 9 5.77 -20.58 21.20
N GLY A 10 4.45 -20.66 21.33
CA GLY A 10 3.51 -19.77 20.66
C GLY A 10 3.69 -18.33 21.13
N ALA A 11 3.65 -17.38 20.20
CA ALA A 11 3.62 -15.95 20.52
C ALA A 11 2.43 -15.67 21.47
N PRO A 12 2.55 -14.73 22.43
CA PRO A 12 1.48 -14.45 23.38
C PRO A 12 0.19 -14.03 22.66
N ARG A 13 -0.96 -14.59 23.10
CA ARG A 13 -2.30 -14.32 22.54
C ARG A 13 -2.75 -12.87 22.67
N SER A 14 -2.13 -12.11 23.58
CA SER A 14 -2.32 -10.67 23.72
C SER A 14 -1.02 -10.00 24.17
N VAL A 15 -0.81 -8.76 23.72
CA VAL A 15 0.31 -7.92 24.13
C VAL A 15 -0.27 -6.69 24.80
N ALA A 16 0.03 -6.51 26.10
CA ALA A 16 -0.38 -5.33 26.86
C ALA A 16 0.69 -4.23 26.78
N GLY A 17 0.26 -2.98 26.75
CA GLY A 17 1.10 -1.80 26.70
C GLY A 17 0.76 -0.87 25.55
N PRO A 18 1.40 0.31 25.43
CA PRO A 18 1.13 1.24 24.34
C PRO A 18 1.43 0.60 22.98
N VAL A 19 0.38 0.38 22.19
CA VAL A 19 0.51 -0.13 20.82
C VAL A 19 0.72 1.05 19.85
N ARG A 20 1.74 0.97 19.00
CA ARG A 20 2.07 2.02 18.04
C ARG A 20 2.07 1.48 16.60
N ASN A 21 1.83 2.38 15.66
CA ASN A 21 2.09 2.07 14.26
C ASN A 21 3.59 1.96 13.97
N TRP A 22 3.96 1.53 12.75
CA TRP A 22 5.36 1.35 12.35
C TRP A 22 6.21 2.64 12.47
N ALA A 23 5.66 3.79 12.09
CA ALA A 23 6.37 5.08 12.16
C ALA A 23 6.43 5.67 13.58
N GLY A 24 5.70 5.10 14.56
CA GLY A 24 5.66 5.60 15.93
C GLY A 24 4.87 6.91 16.13
N ASN A 25 4.31 7.50 15.05
CA ASN A 25 3.55 8.75 15.12
C ASN A 25 2.12 8.57 15.65
N ILE A 26 1.59 7.35 15.64
CA ILE A 26 0.27 7.00 16.19
C ILE A 26 0.48 6.06 17.36
N THR A 27 -0.09 6.41 18.51
CA THR A 27 -0.38 5.47 19.61
C THR A 27 -1.87 5.17 19.55
N PHE A 28 -2.22 3.90 19.41
CA PHE A 28 -3.60 3.45 19.35
C PHE A 28 -4.29 3.58 20.71
N THR A 29 -5.61 3.80 20.67
CA THR A 29 -6.42 4.03 21.89
C THR A 29 -6.47 2.83 22.81
N PRO A 30 -6.66 1.57 22.34
CA PRO A 30 -6.55 0.39 23.19
C PRO A 30 -5.10 0.12 23.63
N SER A 31 -4.94 -0.33 24.87
CA SER A 31 -3.65 -0.74 25.42
C SER A 31 -3.35 -2.23 25.25
N VAL A 32 -4.24 -2.98 24.59
CA VAL A 32 -4.09 -4.42 24.35
C VAL A 32 -4.22 -4.69 22.84
N LEU A 33 -3.25 -5.42 22.30
CA LEU A 33 -3.30 -5.98 20.97
C LEU A 33 -3.61 -7.48 21.07
N HIS A 34 -4.78 -7.89 20.58
CA HIS A 34 -5.22 -9.28 20.55
C HIS A 34 -4.65 -10.02 19.35
N ARG A 35 -4.23 -11.28 19.56
CA ARG A 35 -3.66 -12.15 18.51
C ARG A 35 -4.34 -13.51 18.57
N PRO A 36 -5.55 -13.65 18.00
CA PRO A 36 -6.26 -14.93 18.00
C PRO A 36 -5.42 -16.00 17.27
N ALA A 37 -5.48 -17.24 17.78
CA ALA A 37 -4.76 -18.38 17.22
C ALA A 37 -5.59 -19.16 16.18
N SER A 38 -6.89 -18.85 16.07
CA SER A 38 -7.79 -19.44 15.05
C SER A 38 -8.83 -18.44 14.59
N VAL A 39 -9.47 -18.72 13.46
CA VAL A 39 -10.59 -17.92 12.95
C VAL A 39 -11.80 -18.03 13.89
N ASP A 40 -12.04 -19.17 14.52
CA ASP A 40 -13.13 -19.34 15.50
C ASP A 40 -12.92 -18.45 16.74
N GLU A 41 -11.68 -18.37 17.25
CA GLU A 41 -11.34 -17.46 18.35
C GLU A 41 -11.55 -15.99 17.92
N LEU A 42 -11.12 -15.63 16.72
CA LEU A 42 -11.36 -14.31 16.13
C LEU A 42 -12.86 -14.00 16.04
N SER A 43 -13.66 -14.95 15.53
CA SER A 43 -15.11 -14.81 15.39
C SER A 43 -15.80 -14.54 16.72
N GLY A 44 -15.41 -15.28 17.77
CA GLY A 44 -15.92 -15.02 19.13
C GLY A 44 -15.55 -13.63 19.65
N LEU A 45 -14.26 -13.23 19.49
CA LEU A 45 -13.80 -11.91 19.93
C LEU A 45 -14.54 -10.77 19.19
N VAL A 46 -14.80 -10.93 17.89
CA VAL A 46 -15.51 -9.93 17.08
C VAL A 46 -16.98 -9.83 17.50
N ALA A 47 -17.67 -10.98 17.67
CA ALA A 47 -19.08 -11.02 18.06
C ALA A 47 -19.35 -10.36 19.43
N ASP A 48 -18.38 -10.44 20.36
CA ASP A 48 -18.49 -9.84 21.69
C ASP A 48 -18.05 -8.37 21.73
N ALA A 49 -17.43 -7.85 20.67
CA ALA A 49 -16.82 -6.52 20.67
C ALA A 49 -17.76 -5.44 20.13
N ARG A 50 -17.79 -4.29 20.79
CA ARG A 50 -18.53 -3.11 20.33
C ARG A 50 -17.83 -2.37 19.18
N ARG A 51 -16.50 -2.36 19.20
CA ARG A 51 -15.64 -1.68 18.19
C ARG A 51 -14.46 -2.57 17.88
N VAL A 52 -14.19 -2.79 16.60
CA VAL A 52 -13.11 -3.65 16.12
C VAL A 52 -12.29 -2.94 15.04
N ARG A 53 -10.98 -2.94 15.19
CA ARG A 53 -10.06 -2.55 14.11
C ARG A 53 -8.92 -3.56 14.00
N VAL A 54 -8.41 -3.73 12.78
CA VAL A 54 -7.31 -4.66 12.49
C VAL A 54 -6.02 -3.90 12.28
N LEU A 55 -4.99 -4.29 13.02
CA LEU A 55 -3.63 -3.82 12.84
C LEU A 55 -2.82 -4.87 12.07
N GLY A 56 -2.52 -4.58 10.81
CA GLY A 56 -1.62 -5.38 9.98
C GLY A 56 -0.15 -5.12 10.31
N SER A 57 0.66 -4.76 9.31
CA SER A 57 2.07 -4.36 9.50
C SER A 57 2.28 -2.96 10.11
N GLY A 58 1.20 -2.23 10.38
CA GLY A 58 1.26 -0.90 11.01
C GLY A 58 1.74 0.22 10.09
N HIS A 59 1.75 0.04 8.76
CA HIS A 59 2.23 1.02 7.79
C HIS A 59 1.18 2.07 7.37
N SER A 60 0.18 2.33 8.19
CA SER A 60 -0.70 3.49 8.06
C SER A 60 -0.22 4.61 8.98
N PHE A 61 -0.17 5.83 8.46
CA PHE A 61 0.36 7.03 9.14
C PHE A 61 -0.75 7.90 9.73
N ASN A 62 -2.00 7.45 9.67
CA ASN A 62 -3.19 8.05 10.25
C ASN A 62 -3.95 7.04 11.14
N ARG A 63 -5.07 7.46 11.72
CA ARG A 63 -5.83 6.65 12.69
C ARG A 63 -6.81 5.65 12.06
N ILE A 64 -6.64 5.28 10.79
CA ILE A 64 -7.54 4.34 10.10
C ILE A 64 -7.67 2.98 10.84
N ALA A 65 -6.63 2.53 11.54
CA ALA A 65 -6.62 1.27 12.30
C ALA A 65 -6.90 1.44 13.80
N ASP A 66 -7.27 2.64 14.27
CA ASP A 66 -7.58 2.90 15.67
C ASP A 66 -9.07 2.64 15.95
N PRO A 67 -9.46 1.79 16.89
CA PRO A 67 -10.87 1.62 17.30
C PRO A 67 -11.51 2.89 17.90
N ASP A 68 -10.72 3.90 18.32
CA ASP A 68 -11.14 5.12 19.00
C ASP A 68 -11.86 4.89 20.34
N ASP A 69 -11.77 3.68 20.87
CA ASP A 69 -12.40 3.25 22.11
C ASP A 69 -11.36 2.50 22.96
N ARG A 70 -11.28 2.80 24.26
CA ARG A 70 -10.34 2.12 25.18
C ARG A 70 -10.67 0.64 25.36
N ASP A 71 -11.96 0.31 25.31
CA ASP A 71 -12.47 -1.04 25.40
C ASP A 71 -12.68 -1.66 23.99
N GLY A 72 -12.29 -0.93 22.95
CA GLY A 72 -12.32 -1.41 21.57
C GLY A 72 -11.30 -2.51 21.32
N LEU A 73 -11.68 -3.48 20.50
CA LEU A 73 -10.85 -4.61 20.11
C LEU A 73 -9.86 -4.20 19.01
N LEU A 74 -8.58 -4.11 19.36
CA LEU A 74 -7.50 -4.01 18.38
C LEU A 74 -6.91 -5.40 18.13
N VAL A 75 -7.03 -5.89 16.89
CA VAL A 75 -6.67 -7.26 16.50
C VAL A 75 -5.50 -7.27 15.52
N SER A 76 -4.58 -8.22 15.72
CA SER A 76 -3.57 -8.57 14.70
C SER A 76 -3.76 -10.02 14.28
N LEU A 77 -3.84 -10.25 12.95
CA LEU A 77 -3.96 -11.59 12.38
C LEU A 77 -2.62 -12.34 12.33
N ALA A 78 -1.53 -11.76 12.84
CA ALA A 78 -0.23 -12.42 12.90
C ALA A 78 -0.20 -13.60 13.91
N GLY A 79 -1.27 -13.80 14.70
CA GLY A 79 -1.46 -14.98 15.55
C GLY A 79 -2.09 -16.18 14.85
N LEU A 80 -2.74 -15.94 13.70
CA LEU A 80 -3.30 -17.03 12.88
C LEU A 80 -2.19 -17.83 12.21
N PRO A 81 -2.42 -19.15 11.98
CA PRO A 81 -1.52 -19.95 11.15
C PRO A 81 -1.30 -19.29 9.78
N SER A 82 -0.05 -19.34 9.29
CA SER A 82 0.23 -18.86 7.94
C SER A 82 -0.54 -19.71 6.92
N LEU A 83 -1.37 -19.04 6.13
CA LEU A 83 -2.17 -19.66 5.08
C LEU A 83 -1.66 -19.15 3.73
N ILE A 84 -1.07 -20.05 2.91
CA ILE A 84 -0.69 -19.78 1.52
C ILE A 84 -0.96 -21.04 0.73
N GLU A 85 -2.09 -21.10 0.04
CA GLU A 85 -2.53 -22.24 -0.77
C GLU A 85 -2.52 -21.85 -2.25
N VAL A 86 -1.58 -22.40 -3.01
CA VAL A 86 -1.41 -22.11 -4.44
C VAL A 86 -2.18 -23.13 -5.27
N ASP A 87 -3.05 -22.65 -6.15
CA ASP A 87 -3.68 -23.43 -7.22
C ASP A 87 -2.97 -23.07 -8.54
N GLU A 88 -2.07 -23.97 -8.97
CA GLU A 88 -1.28 -23.79 -10.19
C GLU A 88 -2.17 -23.86 -11.45
N ALA A 89 -3.22 -24.67 -11.43
CA ALA A 89 -4.12 -24.86 -12.57
C ALA A 89 -5.00 -23.61 -12.78
N ALA A 90 -5.54 -23.06 -11.70
CA ALA A 90 -6.32 -21.83 -11.73
C ALA A 90 -5.44 -20.58 -11.77
N ARG A 91 -4.13 -20.71 -11.51
CA ARG A 91 -3.19 -19.59 -11.31
C ARG A 91 -3.70 -18.61 -10.26
N THR A 92 -4.05 -19.13 -9.10
CA THR A 92 -4.48 -18.33 -7.96
C THR A 92 -3.74 -18.73 -6.70
N VAL A 93 -3.73 -17.85 -5.72
CA VAL A 93 -3.29 -18.17 -4.36
C VAL A 93 -4.32 -17.68 -3.36
N ARG A 94 -4.74 -18.55 -2.44
CA ARG A 94 -5.51 -18.18 -1.26
C ARG A 94 -4.52 -17.88 -0.13
N VAL A 95 -4.55 -16.65 0.38
CA VAL A 95 -3.56 -16.13 1.34
C VAL A 95 -4.25 -15.55 2.55
N GLY A 96 -3.77 -15.87 3.75
CA GLY A 96 -4.26 -15.33 5.02
C GLY A 96 -4.01 -13.83 5.16
N GLY A 97 -4.94 -13.10 5.76
CA GLY A 97 -4.90 -11.65 5.87
C GLY A 97 -3.68 -11.10 6.63
N GLY A 98 -3.09 -11.89 7.54
CA GLY A 98 -1.89 -11.54 8.30
C GLY A 98 -0.57 -11.79 7.57
N VAL A 99 -0.57 -12.54 6.47
CA VAL A 99 0.63 -12.88 5.69
C VAL A 99 1.23 -11.62 5.04
N ARG A 100 2.56 -11.54 5.01
CA ARG A 100 3.29 -10.45 4.36
C ARG A 100 3.67 -10.79 2.92
N TYR A 101 3.80 -9.77 2.07
CA TYR A 101 4.20 -9.98 0.66
C TYR A 101 5.55 -10.67 0.52
N ALA A 102 6.52 -10.42 1.40
CA ALA A 102 7.82 -11.09 1.36
C ALA A 102 7.72 -12.61 1.53
N GLU A 103 6.81 -13.09 2.38
CA GLU A 103 6.53 -14.50 2.59
C GLU A 103 5.75 -15.09 1.42
N LEU A 104 4.62 -14.46 1.07
CA LEU A 104 3.78 -14.85 -0.05
C LEU A 104 4.57 -15.02 -1.35
N ALA A 105 5.40 -14.02 -1.69
CA ALA A 105 6.13 -13.99 -2.94
C ALA A 105 7.14 -15.15 -3.09
N ARG A 106 7.83 -15.51 -2.00
CA ARG A 106 8.74 -16.66 -1.99
C ARG A 106 7.99 -17.98 -2.25
N VAL A 107 6.86 -18.19 -1.58
CA VAL A 107 6.06 -19.42 -1.77
C VAL A 107 5.52 -19.47 -3.19
N VAL A 108 4.89 -18.41 -3.68
CA VAL A 108 4.33 -18.35 -5.04
C VAL A 108 5.40 -18.63 -6.10
N HIS A 109 6.62 -18.10 -5.90
CA HIS A 109 7.73 -18.33 -6.83
C HIS A 109 8.17 -19.80 -6.91
N THR A 110 8.12 -20.58 -5.81
CA THR A 110 8.45 -22.01 -5.82
C THR A 110 7.50 -22.85 -6.67
N HIS A 111 6.31 -22.32 -6.96
CA HIS A 111 5.29 -22.92 -7.86
C HIS A 111 5.43 -22.44 -9.31
N GLY A 112 6.52 -21.73 -9.67
CA GLY A 112 6.69 -21.18 -11.03
C GLY A 112 5.73 -20.05 -11.38
N LEU A 113 5.15 -19.38 -10.37
CA LEU A 113 4.17 -18.32 -10.50
C LEU A 113 4.67 -17.00 -9.90
N ALA A 114 3.96 -15.92 -10.19
CA ALA A 114 4.29 -14.55 -9.77
C ALA A 114 3.04 -13.74 -9.47
N LEU A 115 3.19 -12.72 -8.59
CA LEU A 115 2.29 -11.58 -8.58
C LEU A 115 2.65 -10.65 -9.74
N PRO A 116 1.68 -10.09 -10.47
CA PRO A 116 1.95 -9.18 -11.61
C PRO A 116 2.68 -7.90 -11.20
N ASN A 117 2.48 -7.46 -9.96
CA ASN A 117 3.06 -6.24 -9.39
C ASN A 117 3.33 -6.40 -7.89
N MET A 118 4.19 -5.54 -7.35
CA MET A 118 4.47 -5.46 -5.91
C MET A 118 4.64 -4.00 -5.49
N ALA A 119 4.35 -3.71 -4.23
CA ALA A 119 4.71 -2.42 -3.61
C ALA A 119 6.23 -2.30 -3.45
N SER A 120 6.70 -1.07 -3.22
CA SER A 120 8.12 -0.77 -2.91
C SER A 120 8.62 -1.52 -1.68
N LEU A 121 7.72 -1.84 -0.74
CA LEU A 121 7.98 -2.51 0.55
C LEU A 121 7.37 -3.92 0.58
N PRO A 122 8.15 -5.00 0.60
CA PRO A 122 7.62 -6.36 0.73
C PRO A 122 7.22 -6.72 2.18
N HIS A 123 7.47 -5.84 3.15
CA HIS A 123 7.21 -6.01 4.59
C HIS A 123 5.74 -5.90 5.00
N ILE A 124 4.89 -5.34 4.14
CA ILE A 124 3.49 -5.05 4.44
C ILE A 124 2.62 -6.30 4.36
N SER A 125 1.55 -6.33 5.18
CA SER A 125 0.56 -7.41 5.14
C SER A 125 -0.33 -7.30 3.89
N VAL A 126 -0.73 -8.45 3.35
CA VAL A 126 -1.53 -8.52 2.11
C VAL A 126 -2.87 -7.83 2.31
N ALA A 127 -3.66 -8.22 3.33
CA ALA A 127 -4.98 -7.65 3.54
C ALA A 127 -4.94 -6.15 3.86
N GLY A 128 -3.95 -5.68 4.65
CA GLY A 128 -3.82 -4.25 4.98
C GLY A 128 -3.54 -3.39 3.74
N SER A 129 -2.69 -3.87 2.83
CA SER A 129 -2.38 -3.15 1.59
C SER A 129 -3.57 -3.11 0.63
N VAL A 130 -4.31 -4.21 0.51
CA VAL A 130 -5.53 -4.30 -0.30
C VAL A 130 -6.59 -3.35 0.22
N ALA A 131 -6.85 -3.37 1.54
CA ALA A 131 -7.87 -2.54 2.17
C ALA A 131 -7.64 -1.02 2.01
N THR A 132 -6.41 -0.58 1.76
CA THR A 132 -6.05 0.84 1.58
C THR A 132 -5.67 1.23 0.16
N GLY A 133 -5.80 0.31 -0.82
CA GLY A 133 -5.50 0.58 -2.22
C GLY A 133 -4.01 0.82 -2.50
N THR A 134 -3.12 0.17 -1.73
CA THR A 134 -1.67 0.22 -1.96
C THR A 134 -1.31 -0.27 -3.36
N HIS A 135 -0.29 0.33 -3.96
CA HIS A 135 0.10 0.05 -5.34
C HIS A 135 1.62 -0.03 -5.54
N GLY A 136 2.03 -0.60 -6.65
CA GLY A 136 3.38 -0.54 -7.19
C GLY A 136 3.53 0.57 -8.21
N SER A 137 4.20 0.29 -9.35
CA SER A 137 4.30 1.19 -10.48
C SER A 137 4.14 0.41 -11.80
N GLY A 138 3.58 1.06 -12.81
CA GLY A 138 3.50 0.56 -14.18
C GLY A 138 2.25 1.08 -14.90
N ASN A 139 2.42 1.56 -16.15
CA ASN A 139 1.33 2.15 -16.93
C ASN A 139 0.17 1.17 -17.20
N GLY A 140 0.45 -0.13 -17.29
CA GLY A 140 -0.54 -1.19 -17.50
C GLY A 140 -0.88 -1.99 -16.25
N LEU A 141 -0.40 -1.58 -15.07
CA LEU A 141 -0.57 -2.30 -13.81
C LEU A 141 -1.48 -1.52 -12.87
N GLY A 142 -2.52 -2.15 -12.36
CA GLY A 142 -3.40 -1.58 -11.35
C GLY A 142 -2.79 -1.57 -9.94
N SER A 143 -3.57 -1.15 -8.95
CA SER A 143 -3.23 -1.33 -7.55
C SER A 143 -3.11 -2.82 -7.19
N LEU A 144 -2.48 -3.15 -6.05
CA LEU A 144 -2.38 -4.55 -5.61
C LEU A 144 -3.75 -5.20 -5.41
N ALA A 145 -4.75 -4.39 -5.10
CA ALA A 145 -6.14 -4.80 -4.94
C ALA A 145 -6.78 -5.32 -6.24
N THR A 146 -6.29 -4.92 -7.42
CA THR A 146 -6.84 -5.37 -8.72
C THR A 146 -6.63 -6.85 -8.98
N HIS A 147 -5.68 -7.48 -8.30
CA HIS A 147 -5.40 -8.91 -8.41
C HIS A 147 -6.26 -9.76 -7.47
N VAL A 148 -7.08 -9.15 -6.61
CA VAL A 148 -8.00 -9.87 -5.72
C VAL A 148 -9.14 -10.46 -6.55
N ARG A 149 -9.35 -11.77 -6.40
CA ARG A 149 -10.44 -12.54 -7.00
C ARG A 149 -11.49 -12.93 -5.98
N GLY A 150 -11.11 -13.07 -4.71
CA GLY A 150 -12.01 -13.41 -3.61
C GLY A 150 -11.59 -12.76 -2.31
N VAL A 151 -12.57 -12.46 -1.46
CA VAL A 151 -12.40 -11.89 -0.12
C VAL A 151 -13.18 -12.73 0.87
N GLU A 152 -12.53 -13.14 1.96
CA GLU A 152 -13.16 -13.82 3.10
C GLU A 152 -13.11 -12.90 4.32
N LEU A 153 -14.27 -12.65 4.91
CA LEU A 153 -14.44 -11.73 6.03
C LEU A 153 -15.08 -12.45 7.24
N VAL A 154 -14.71 -12.03 8.43
CA VAL A 154 -15.53 -12.21 9.64
C VAL A 154 -16.34 -10.93 9.83
N THR A 155 -17.68 -11.06 9.81
CA THR A 155 -18.64 -9.96 9.98
C THR A 155 -18.81 -9.57 11.45
N ALA A 156 -19.58 -8.51 11.74
CA ALA A 156 -19.84 -8.06 13.11
C ALA A 156 -20.56 -9.09 13.99
N SER A 157 -21.33 -10.01 13.38
CA SER A 157 -21.95 -11.14 14.08
C SER A 157 -20.98 -12.29 14.41
N GLY A 158 -19.72 -12.21 13.97
CA GLY A 158 -18.75 -13.31 14.05
C GLY A 158 -18.92 -14.36 12.95
N GLU A 159 -19.87 -14.18 12.02
CA GLU A 159 -20.08 -15.10 10.92
C GLU A 159 -19.10 -14.88 9.78
N GLY A 160 -18.78 -15.95 9.04
CA GLY A 160 -17.96 -15.90 7.84
C GLY A 160 -18.76 -15.41 6.63
N LEU A 161 -18.23 -14.44 5.88
CA LEU A 161 -18.74 -13.99 4.59
C LEU A 161 -17.66 -14.14 3.52
N SER A 162 -18.02 -14.74 2.38
CA SER A 162 -17.14 -14.84 1.22
C SER A 162 -17.75 -14.13 0.02
N LEU A 163 -16.98 -13.25 -0.60
CA LEU A 163 -17.35 -12.54 -1.83
C LEU A 163 -16.31 -12.83 -2.92
N SER A 164 -16.75 -12.95 -4.17
CA SER A 164 -15.88 -13.22 -5.30
C SER A 164 -16.23 -12.39 -6.52
N ARG A 165 -15.23 -12.09 -7.34
CA ARG A 165 -15.38 -11.32 -8.58
C ARG A 165 -16.39 -11.98 -9.53
N ASP A 166 -16.40 -13.31 -9.58
CA ASP A 166 -17.19 -14.07 -10.54
C ASP A 166 -18.68 -14.16 -10.15
N LYS A 167 -19.02 -13.99 -8.86
CA LYS A 167 -20.39 -14.20 -8.36
C LYS A 167 -21.06 -12.91 -7.87
N ASP A 168 -20.29 -11.97 -7.30
CA ASP A 168 -20.86 -10.89 -6.50
C ASP A 168 -20.77 -9.52 -7.19
N GLY A 169 -20.17 -9.44 -8.39
CA GLY A 169 -20.20 -8.25 -9.25
C GLY A 169 -19.79 -6.97 -8.53
N GLU A 170 -20.65 -5.94 -8.57
CA GLU A 170 -20.37 -4.64 -7.96
C GLU A 170 -20.20 -4.70 -6.44
N ARG A 171 -20.89 -5.61 -5.75
CA ARG A 171 -20.74 -5.83 -4.30
C ARG A 171 -19.30 -6.25 -3.96
N PHE A 172 -18.70 -7.13 -4.79
CA PHE A 172 -17.30 -7.49 -4.68
C PHE A 172 -16.39 -6.28 -4.97
N GLU A 173 -16.65 -5.49 -6.02
CA GLU A 173 -15.87 -4.28 -6.34
C GLU A 173 -15.84 -3.29 -5.16
N GLY A 174 -16.94 -3.18 -4.40
CA GLY A 174 -17.01 -2.39 -3.18
C GLY A 174 -16.29 -2.99 -1.98
N ALA A 175 -16.19 -4.31 -1.91
CA ALA A 175 -15.64 -5.00 -0.74
C ALA A 175 -14.10 -5.10 -0.73
N VAL A 176 -13.42 -4.96 -1.86
CA VAL A 176 -11.97 -5.16 -1.97
C VAL A 176 -11.18 -4.05 -1.27
N VAL A 177 -11.36 -2.78 -1.67
CA VAL A 177 -10.75 -1.64 -0.99
C VAL A 177 -11.74 -1.12 0.04
N SER A 178 -11.75 -1.77 1.21
CA SER A 178 -12.83 -1.61 2.19
C SER A 178 -12.50 -0.70 3.37
N LEU A 179 -11.28 -0.18 3.48
CA LEU A 179 -10.81 0.57 4.65
C LEU A 179 -10.96 -0.22 5.97
N GLY A 180 -11.21 -1.53 5.89
CA GLY A 180 -11.55 -2.39 7.02
C GLY A 180 -12.89 -2.07 7.66
N ALA A 181 -13.85 -1.50 6.91
CA ALA A 181 -15.17 -1.09 7.40
C ALA A 181 -16.27 -2.15 7.21
N LEU A 182 -15.97 -3.27 6.55
CA LEU A 182 -16.96 -4.32 6.22
C LEU A 182 -16.80 -5.60 7.06
N GLY A 183 -15.69 -5.72 7.79
CA GLY A 183 -15.33 -6.92 8.53
C GLY A 183 -13.82 -7.11 8.65
N VAL A 184 -13.42 -8.16 9.33
CA VAL A 184 -12.03 -8.60 9.44
C VAL A 184 -11.69 -9.50 8.27
N THR A 185 -10.84 -9.05 7.34
CA THR A 185 -10.39 -9.85 6.19
C THR A 185 -9.46 -10.97 6.67
N THR A 186 -9.95 -12.20 6.71
CA THR A 186 -9.22 -13.38 7.17
C THR A 186 -8.40 -14.02 6.06
N ALA A 187 -8.90 -14.01 4.82
CA ALA A 187 -8.17 -14.49 3.65
C ALA A 187 -8.55 -13.72 2.39
N LEU A 188 -7.65 -13.75 1.41
CA LEU A 188 -7.83 -13.23 0.06
C LEU A 188 -7.44 -14.30 -0.96
N THR A 189 -8.14 -14.37 -2.08
CA THR A 189 -7.69 -15.11 -3.26
C THR A 189 -7.15 -14.12 -4.27
N LEU A 190 -5.90 -14.31 -4.71
CA LEU A 190 -5.22 -13.43 -5.66
C LEU A 190 -4.97 -14.16 -6.97
N ASP A 191 -5.14 -13.45 -8.10
CA ASP A 191 -4.71 -13.92 -9.42
C ASP A 191 -3.18 -13.88 -9.54
N LEU A 192 -2.63 -14.89 -10.20
CA LEU A 192 -1.20 -15.06 -10.46
C LEU A 192 -0.90 -15.10 -11.95
N VAL A 193 0.34 -14.80 -12.30
CA VAL A 193 0.89 -14.94 -13.65
C VAL A 193 2.06 -15.93 -13.63
N PRO A 194 2.52 -16.47 -14.78
CA PRO A 194 3.76 -17.23 -14.82
C PRO A 194 4.93 -16.43 -14.25
N ALA A 195 5.83 -17.10 -13.53
CA ALA A 195 7.03 -16.47 -12.99
C ALA A 195 7.88 -15.84 -14.11
N PHE A 196 8.45 -14.69 -13.83
CA PHE A 196 9.27 -13.95 -14.78
C PHE A 196 10.51 -13.36 -14.10
N GLU A 197 11.52 -13.07 -14.92
CA GLU A 197 12.71 -12.35 -14.49
C GLU A 197 12.54 -10.85 -14.73
N VAL A 198 13.13 -10.07 -13.83
CA VAL A 198 13.17 -8.61 -13.93
C VAL A 198 14.62 -8.14 -13.85
N ARG A 199 14.94 -7.10 -14.58
CA ARG A 199 16.19 -6.34 -14.53
C ARG A 199 15.89 -4.93 -14.06
N GLN A 200 16.71 -4.42 -13.16
CA GLN A 200 16.59 -3.04 -12.66
C GLN A 200 17.80 -2.22 -13.10
N ASP A 201 17.55 -1.14 -13.80
CA ASP A 201 18.53 -0.14 -14.18
C ASP A 201 18.19 1.20 -13.53
N VAL A 202 19.20 1.94 -13.11
CA VAL A 202 19.03 3.28 -12.52
C VAL A 202 19.66 4.32 -13.43
N PHE A 203 18.92 5.41 -13.66
CA PHE A 203 19.40 6.56 -14.44
C PHE A 203 19.35 7.82 -13.57
N ARG A 204 20.10 8.86 -13.96
CA ARG A 204 20.24 10.12 -13.22
C ARG A 204 20.01 11.34 -14.09
N GLY A 205 19.41 12.36 -13.49
CA GLY A 205 19.37 13.71 -14.06
C GLY A 205 18.31 13.85 -15.17
N LEU A 206 17.08 13.37 -14.93
CA LEU A 206 15.94 13.61 -15.81
C LEU A 206 15.38 15.03 -15.54
N ALA A 207 15.46 15.91 -16.52
CA ALA A 207 14.89 17.24 -16.42
C ALA A 207 13.36 17.24 -16.43
N LEU A 208 12.73 18.18 -15.72
CA LEU A 208 11.27 18.24 -15.59
C LEU A 208 10.58 18.52 -16.93
N ASP A 209 11.13 19.42 -17.74
CA ASP A 209 10.62 19.78 -19.06
C ASP A 209 10.68 18.58 -20.04
N VAL A 210 11.71 17.76 -19.96
CA VAL A 210 11.83 16.51 -20.72
C VAL A 210 10.76 15.51 -20.28
N LEU A 211 10.55 15.35 -18.96
CA LEU A 211 9.49 14.49 -18.45
C LEU A 211 8.11 14.97 -18.87
N GLU A 212 7.85 16.27 -18.82
CA GLU A 212 6.57 16.85 -19.25
C GLU A 212 6.28 16.59 -20.74
N ALA A 213 7.29 16.69 -21.59
CA ALA A 213 7.16 16.48 -23.05
C ALA A 213 6.98 15.00 -23.41
N GLU A 214 7.64 14.10 -22.66
CA GLU A 214 7.77 12.68 -22.99
C GLU A 214 7.17 11.77 -21.89
N PHE A 215 6.20 12.28 -21.12
CA PHE A 215 5.71 11.61 -19.91
C PHE A 215 5.33 10.15 -20.14
N ASP A 216 4.52 9.88 -21.14
CA ASP A 216 4.04 8.53 -21.45
C ASP A 216 5.14 7.60 -21.97
N ALA A 217 6.06 8.11 -22.77
CA ALA A 217 7.20 7.34 -23.25
C ALA A 217 8.17 6.98 -22.12
N ILE A 218 8.44 7.92 -21.21
CA ILE A 218 9.32 7.71 -20.07
C ILE A 218 8.69 6.72 -19.09
N THR A 219 7.44 6.92 -18.68
CA THR A 219 6.77 6.05 -17.71
C THR A 219 6.39 4.69 -18.28
N GLY A 220 6.29 4.57 -19.61
CA GLY A 220 6.05 3.33 -20.35
C GLY A 220 7.32 2.60 -20.81
N ALA A 221 8.52 3.07 -20.47
CA ALA A 221 9.78 2.51 -20.95
C ALA A 221 10.10 1.09 -20.45
N GLY A 222 9.33 0.56 -19.50
CA GLY A 222 9.50 -0.80 -18.95
C GLY A 222 8.27 -1.31 -18.24
N HIS A 223 8.42 -2.44 -17.57
CA HIS A 223 7.39 -3.06 -16.74
C HIS A 223 6.96 -2.12 -15.60
N SER A 224 7.92 -1.43 -14.98
CA SER A 224 7.71 -0.48 -13.90
C SER A 224 8.76 0.62 -13.95
N VAL A 225 8.32 1.88 -13.80
CA VAL A 225 9.19 3.05 -13.71
C VAL A 225 8.83 3.83 -12.45
N SER A 226 9.85 4.19 -11.66
CA SER A 226 9.74 5.08 -10.51
C SER A 226 10.71 6.24 -10.68
N LEU A 227 10.23 7.47 -10.46
CA LEU A 227 11.02 8.69 -10.57
C LEU A 227 11.25 9.27 -9.18
N PHE A 228 12.47 9.57 -8.79
CA PHE A 228 12.81 10.08 -7.47
C PHE A 228 13.44 11.47 -7.53
N THR A 229 13.02 12.37 -6.63
CA THR A 229 13.57 13.72 -6.51
C THR A 229 13.54 14.23 -5.07
N GLY A 230 14.56 14.97 -4.68
CA GLY A 230 14.57 15.78 -3.47
C GLY A 230 14.02 17.18 -3.67
N TRP A 231 13.54 17.52 -4.89
CA TRP A 231 13.06 18.86 -5.29
C TRP A 231 14.08 20.00 -5.07
N GLN A 232 15.39 19.67 -4.92
CA GLN A 232 16.46 20.67 -4.82
C GLN A 232 16.58 21.50 -6.12
N HIS A 233 16.15 20.92 -7.24
CA HIS A 233 16.05 21.53 -8.56
C HIS A 233 14.78 21.09 -9.28
N ALA A 234 14.46 21.70 -10.41
CA ALA A 234 13.31 21.32 -11.22
C ALA A 234 13.65 20.09 -12.09
N GLY A 235 13.58 18.89 -11.51
CA GLY A 235 13.88 17.62 -12.19
C GLY A 235 13.94 16.47 -11.21
N PHE A 236 14.34 15.30 -11.75
CA PHE A 236 14.42 14.05 -11.01
C PHE A 236 15.87 13.59 -10.89
N ASP A 237 16.26 13.28 -9.67
CA ASP A 237 17.61 12.82 -9.32
C ASP A 237 17.88 11.44 -9.84
N GLN A 238 16.85 10.56 -9.78
CA GLN A 238 16.94 9.16 -10.17
C GLN A 238 15.68 8.69 -10.92
N VAL A 239 15.89 7.81 -11.89
CA VAL A 239 14.84 7.01 -12.55
C VAL A 239 15.18 5.55 -12.36
N TRP A 240 14.29 4.79 -11.74
CA TRP A 240 14.41 3.35 -11.56
C TRP A 240 13.55 2.65 -12.60
N LEU A 241 14.21 2.06 -13.58
CA LEU A 241 13.59 1.33 -14.67
C LEU A 241 13.66 -0.17 -14.39
N LYS A 242 12.51 -0.81 -14.29
CA LYS A 242 12.38 -2.27 -14.14
C LYS A 242 11.78 -2.84 -15.42
N ARG A 243 12.48 -3.80 -16.01
CA ARG A 243 12.13 -4.36 -17.33
C ARG A 243 12.27 -5.88 -17.33
N THR A 244 11.46 -6.52 -18.14
CA THR A 244 11.50 -7.98 -18.39
C THR A 244 12.35 -8.33 -19.61
N GLU A 245 12.55 -7.38 -20.51
CA GLU A 245 13.32 -7.54 -21.75
C GLU A 245 14.82 -7.76 -21.46
N THR A 246 15.45 -8.54 -22.33
CA THR A 246 16.91 -8.77 -22.33
C THR A 246 17.66 -7.65 -23.07
N GLY A 247 18.96 -7.59 -22.89
CA GLY A 247 19.82 -6.60 -23.57
C GLY A 247 19.96 -5.29 -22.77
N ALA A 248 20.56 -4.28 -23.39
CA ALA A 248 20.76 -2.97 -22.78
C ALA A 248 19.45 -2.18 -22.73
N PRO A 249 19.21 -1.42 -21.65
CA PRO A 249 18.02 -0.57 -21.56
C PRO A 249 18.07 0.58 -22.56
N ARG A 250 16.94 0.89 -23.18
CA ARG A 250 16.77 2.08 -24.02
C ARG A 250 16.11 3.17 -23.20
N PHE A 251 16.90 4.08 -22.67
CA PHE A 251 16.42 5.21 -21.89
C PHE A 251 17.22 6.47 -22.23
N PRO A 252 16.88 7.18 -23.31
CA PRO A 252 17.68 8.30 -23.84
C PRO A 252 17.52 9.61 -23.05
N TRP A 253 16.57 9.69 -22.12
CA TRP A 253 16.19 10.93 -21.42
C TRP A 253 17.06 11.26 -20.20
N ALA A 254 17.87 10.29 -19.72
CA ALA A 254 18.73 10.46 -18.55
C ALA A 254 20.00 9.58 -18.68
N ARG A 255 21.01 9.87 -17.87
CA ARG A 255 22.30 9.15 -17.89
C ARG A 255 22.26 7.93 -16.98
N PRO A 256 22.83 6.78 -17.37
CA PRO A 256 22.98 5.64 -16.49
C PRO A 256 23.72 6.00 -15.19
N ALA A 257 23.31 5.43 -14.07
CA ALA A 257 24.05 5.53 -12.81
C ALA A 257 25.33 4.66 -12.89
N GLU A 258 26.45 5.21 -12.42
CA GLU A 258 27.76 4.52 -12.39
C GLU A 258 27.98 3.74 -11.10
N VAL A 259 27.19 4.03 -10.06
CA VAL A 259 27.21 3.37 -8.74
C VAL A 259 25.81 3.00 -8.31
N ALA A 260 25.71 1.98 -7.44
CA ALA A 260 24.41 1.62 -6.85
C ALA A 260 23.87 2.77 -6.01
N MET A 261 22.56 2.97 -6.07
CA MET A 261 21.89 4.11 -5.46
C MET A 261 20.78 3.67 -4.52
N HIS A 262 20.52 4.49 -3.51
CA HIS A 262 19.34 4.43 -2.66
C HIS A 262 18.44 5.61 -3.00
N PRO A 263 17.09 5.47 -2.99
CA PRO A 263 16.17 6.59 -3.27
C PRO A 263 16.33 7.75 -2.29
N VAL A 264 16.52 7.44 -1.00
CA VAL A 264 16.77 8.44 0.05
C VAL A 264 18.27 8.77 0.07
N PRO A 265 18.66 10.04 -0.10
CA PRO A 265 20.07 10.44 -0.07
C PRO A 265 20.78 10.04 1.23
N GLY A 266 22.01 9.55 1.11
CA GLY A 266 22.85 9.18 2.27
C GLY A 266 22.57 7.80 2.87
N MET A 267 21.55 7.08 2.38
CA MET A 267 21.27 5.71 2.82
C MET A 267 22.10 4.69 2.04
N PRO A 268 22.47 3.54 2.67
CA PRO A 268 23.24 2.48 2.03
C PRO A 268 22.49 1.81 0.88
N ALA A 269 23.09 1.74 -0.30
CA ALA A 269 22.46 1.14 -1.48
C ALA A 269 22.26 -0.39 -1.37
N GLU A 270 22.97 -1.07 -0.48
CA GLU A 270 22.80 -2.50 -0.20
C GLU A 270 21.45 -2.86 0.39
N ASN A 271 20.73 -1.89 0.96
CA ASN A 271 19.34 -2.06 1.44
C ASN A 271 18.34 -2.20 0.29
N CYS A 272 18.75 -1.81 -0.91
CA CYS A 272 17.92 -1.85 -2.11
C CYS A 272 18.08 -3.16 -2.88
N THR A 273 17.10 -3.45 -3.72
CA THR A 273 17.15 -4.56 -4.67
C THR A 273 18.24 -4.34 -5.72
N PRO A 274 18.86 -5.42 -6.27
CA PRO A 274 20.01 -5.33 -7.17
C PRO A 274 19.73 -4.47 -8.40
N GLN A 275 20.77 -3.71 -8.82
CA GLN A 275 20.74 -2.74 -9.93
C GLN A 275 21.68 -3.22 -11.06
N PHE A 276 21.95 -2.34 -12.04
CA PHE A 276 22.82 -2.58 -13.21
C PHE A 276 22.33 -3.69 -14.15
N GLY A 277 21.02 -3.85 -14.28
CA GLY A 277 20.42 -4.79 -15.21
C GLY A 277 20.66 -6.25 -14.91
N ALA A 278 21.15 -6.59 -13.70
CA ALA A 278 21.33 -7.98 -13.27
C ALA A 278 19.95 -8.67 -13.22
N PRO A 279 19.75 -9.79 -13.98
CA PRO A 279 18.50 -10.52 -13.95
C PRO A 279 18.26 -11.15 -12.57
N GLY A 280 17.00 -11.29 -12.22
CA GLY A 280 16.61 -12.00 -11.01
C GLY A 280 15.10 -12.19 -10.94
N PRO A 281 14.64 -13.02 -10.01
CA PRO A 281 13.22 -13.31 -9.88
C PRO A 281 12.43 -12.04 -9.55
N TRP A 282 11.21 -11.98 -10.05
CA TRP A 282 10.31 -10.83 -9.93
C TRP A 282 10.24 -10.25 -8.52
N PHE A 283 10.14 -11.08 -7.49
CA PHE A 283 9.98 -10.65 -6.10
C PHE A 283 11.24 -10.05 -5.47
N GLU A 284 12.42 -10.30 -6.05
CA GLU A 284 13.69 -9.70 -5.65
C GLU A 284 14.03 -8.43 -6.44
N ARG A 285 13.20 -8.03 -7.38
CA ARG A 285 13.46 -6.89 -8.27
C ARG A 285 12.31 -5.87 -8.30
N LEU A 286 11.04 -6.31 -8.22
CA LEU A 286 9.90 -5.40 -8.22
C LEU A 286 9.86 -4.47 -6.99
N PRO A 287 10.12 -4.92 -5.74
CA PRO A 287 10.29 -4.01 -4.63
C PRO A 287 11.53 -3.13 -4.80
N HIS A 288 11.55 -2.00 -4.11
CA HIS A 288 12.77 -1.16 -4.03
C HIS A 288 13.70 -1.65 -2.94
N PHE A 289 13.14 -2.15 -1.84
CA PHE A 289 13.88 -2.54 -0.64
C PHE A 289 13.86 -4.04 -0.45
N ARG A 290 14.97 -4.55 0.03
CA ARG A 290 15.14 -5.96 0.38
C ARG A 290 14.44 -6.25 1.71
N PRO A 291 13.80 -7.42 1.87
CA PRO A 291 13.02 -7.75 3.07
C PRO A 291 13.86 -7.90 4.35
N GLU A 292 15.18 -8.05 4.23
CA GLU A 292 16.11 -8.21 5.34
C GLU A 292 16.48 -6.88 6.01
N PHE A 293 16.17 -5.74 5.38
CA PHE A 293 16.53 -4.41 5.86
C PHE A 293 15.29 -3.59 6.22
N THR A 294 15.46 -2.64 7.14
CA THR A 294 14.42 -1.63 7.39
C THR A 294 14.17 -0.84 6.11
N PRO A 295 12.91 -0.76 5.65
CA PRO A 295 12.59 -0.01 4.45
C PRO A 295 12.84 1.49 4.64
N SER A 296 13.22 2.17 3.54
CA SER A 296 13.55 3.60 3.53
C SER A 296 14.64 3.93 4.57
N ASN A 297 14.43 4.87 5.51
CA ASN A 297 15.36 5.11 6.60
C ASN A 297 14.81 4.72 7.99
N GLY A 298 13.55 4.24 8.06
CA GLY A 298 12.90 3.80 9.29
C GLY A 298 12.38 4.92 10.20
N ALA A 299 12.69 6.18 9.93
CA ALA A 299 12.26 7.34 10.70
C ALA A 299 11.62 8.38 9.76
N GLU A 300 10.31 8.24 9.51
CA GLU A 300 9.63 9.00 8.47
C GLU A 300 8.13 9.15 8.71
N LEU A 301 7.54 10.17 8.09
CA LEU A 301 6.11 10.26 7.78
C LEU A 301 5.92 10.18 6.28
N GLN A 302 4.75 9.74 5.83
CA GLN A 302 4.46 9.63 4.40
C GLN A 302 3.13 10.27 4.05
N SER A 303 3.11 11.00 2.93
CA SER A 303 1.89 11.40 2.23
C SER A 303 1.95 10.96 0.77
N GLU A 304 0.79 10.80 0.13
CA GLU A 304 0.73 10.47 -1.29
C GLU A 304 -0.58 11.02 -1.88
N TYR A 305 -0.47 11.64 -3.04
CA TYR A 305 -1.59 12.23 -3.75
C TYR A 305 -1.64 11.67 -5.16
N LEU A 306 -2.82 11.17 -5.53
CA LEU A 306 -3.02 10.46 -6.78
C LEU A 306 -3.86 11.31 -7.73
N VAL A 307 -3.23 11.76 -8.83
CA VAL A 307 -3.85 12.60 -9.86
C VAL A 307 -4.14 11.81 -11.13
N PRO A 308 -5.12 12.21 -11.97
CA PRO A 308 -5.28 11.62 -13.30
C PRO A 308 -3.96 11.72 -14.08
N ARG A 309 -3.60 10.65 -14.80
CA ARG A 309 -2.36 10.61 -15.59
C ARG A 309 -2.26 11.75 -16.60
N SER A 310 -3.38 12.13 -17.22
CA SER A 310 -3.44 13.28 -18.14
C SER A 310 -3.14 14.63 -17.48
N ALA A 311 -3.29 14.73 -16.15
CA ALA A 311 -3.01 15.94 -15.39
C ALA A 311 -1.58 15.95 -14.77
N ALA A 312 -0.84 14.83 -14.88
CA ALA A 312 0.45 14.66 -14.22
C ALA A 312 1.48 15.75 -14.54
N PRO A 313 1.70 16.16 -15.81
CA PRO A 313 2.66 17.23 -16.11
C PRO A 313 2.33 18.55 -15.40
N GLY A 314 1.06 18.94 -15.41
CA GLY A 314 0.59 20.14 -14.68
C GLY A 314 0.74 20.03 -13.16
N ALA A 315 0.41 18.88 -12.58
CA ALA A 315 0.56 18.62 -11.16
C ALA A 315 2.03 18.65 -10.72
N LEU A 316 2.93 18.03 -11.48
CA LEU A 316 4.37 18.06 -11.22
C LEU A 316 4.94 19.47 -11.28
N ARG A 317 4.50 20.30 -12.23
CA ARG A 317 4.87 21.70 -12.33
C ARG A 317 4.38 22.51 -11.11
N ALA A 318 3.15 22.24 -10.65
CA ALA A 318 2.61 22.88 -9.45
C ALA A 318 3.40 22.51 -8.19
N VAL A 319 3.81 21.25 -8.06
CA VAL A 319 4.71 20.80 -6.96
C VAL A 319 6.08 21.46 -7.07
N ALA A 320 6.68 21.52 -8.26
CA ALA A 320 7.96 22.17 -8.50
C ALA A 320 7.92 23.67 -8.14
N ALA A 321 6.80 24.36 -8.35
CA ALA A 321 6.62 25.76 -8.02
C ALA A 321 6.66 26.05 -6.51
N ILE A 322 6.33 25.07 -5.67
CA ILE A 322 6.35 25.20 -4.21
C ILE A 322 7.55 24.48 -3.55
N ARG A 323 8.52 24.01 -4.34
CA ARG A 323 9.65 23.17 -3.87
C ARG A 323 10.43 23.77 -2.68
N GLU A 324 10.56 25.11 -2.62
CA GLU A 324 11.26 25.78 -1.52
C GLU A 324 10.60 25.51 -0.15
N ALA A 325 9.28 25.28 -0.13
CA ALA A 325 8.58 24.89 1.08
C ALA A 325 8.73 23.38 1.40
N LEU A 326 8.93 22.53 0.38
CA LEU A 326 9.05 21.09 0.55
C LEU A 326 10.43 20.67 1.05
N VAL A 327 11.48 21.22 0.45
CA VAL A 327 12.88 20.82 0.67
C VAL A 327 13.30 20.73 2.14
N PRO A 328 12.94 21.66 3.04
CA PRO A 328 13.38 21.60 4.44
C PRO A 328 12.87 20.39 5.23
N VAL A 329 11.76 19.77 4.81
CA VAL A 329 11.12 18.67 5.52
C VAL A 329 11.04 17.37 4.69
N LEU A 330 11.47 17.42 3.43
CA LEU A 330 11.41 16.30 2.50
C LEU A 330 12.67 15.42 2.58
N GLN A 331 12.49 14.12 2.67
CA GLN A 331 13.57 13.14 2.45
C GLN A 331 13.67 12.78 0.96
N VAL A 332 12.54 12.38 0.35
CA VAL A 332 12.44 12.06 -1.08
C VAL A 332 10.98 12.10 -1.54
N CYS A 333 10.77 12.48 -2.79
CA CYS A 333 9.51 12.31 -3.50
C CYS A 333 9.68 11.21 -4.56
N GLU A 334 8.69 10.31 -4.66
CA GLU A 334 8.62 9.26 -5.67
C GLU A 334 7.38 9.49 -6.54
N VAL A 335 7.54 9.40 -7.87
CA VAL A 335 6.43 9.46 -8.83
C VAL A 335 6.28 8.10 -9.50
N ARG A 336 5.05 7.57 -9.45
CA ARG A 336 4.69 6.25 -9.99
C ARG A 336 3.41 6.34 -10.80
N THR A 337 3.20 5.38 -11.69
CA THR A 337 1.98 5.27 -12.50
C THR A 337 1.17 4.04 -12.12
N MET A 338 -0.13 4.09 -12.42
CA MET A 338 -1.07 3.01 -12.14
C MET A 338 -2.21 3.05 -13.17
N ALA A 339 -2.60 1.89 -13.69
CA ALA A 339 -3.75 1.75 -14.57
C ALA A 339 -5.07 1.95 -13.81
N ALA A 340 -6.10 2.39 -14.53
CA ALA A 340 -7.46 2.52 -14.02
C ALA A 340 -8.03 1.18 -13.58
N ASP A 341 -8.92 1.20 -12.58
CA ASP A 341 -9.66 0.04 -12.10
C ASP A 341 -11.14 0.37 -11.80
N ARG A 342 -11.88 -0.63 -11.33
CA ARG A 342 -13.31 -0.53 -11.00
C ARG A 342 -13.61 -0.62 -9.51
N LEU A 343 -12.60 -0.78 -8.66
CA LEU A 343 -12.78 -0.94 -7.21
C LEU A 343 -13.19 0.40 -6.59
N TRP A 344 -14.32 0.43 -5.93
CA TRP A 344 -15.04 1.66 -5.58
C TRP A 344 -14.20 2.70 -4.85
N LEU A 345 -13.38 2.29 -3.88
CA LEU A 345 -12.51 3.18 -3.11
C LEU A 345 -11.05 3.14 -3.56
N SER A 346 -10.75 2.50 -4.71
CA SER A 346 -9.40 2.56 -5.27
C SER A 346 -9.02 4.00 -5.61
N PRO A 347 -7.80 4.44 -5.33
CA PRO A 347 -7.30 5.73 -5.80
C PRO A 347 -7.34 5.88 -7.32
N ALA A 348 -7.26 4.75 -8.06
CA ALA A 348 -7.33 4.69 -9.52
C ALA A 348 -8.73 4.37 -10.08
N TYR A 349 -9.78 4.43 -9.25
CA TYR A 349 -11.14 4.18 -9.74
C TYR A 349 -11.48 5.05 -10.95
N GLY A 350 -11.74 4.40 -12.09
CA GLY A 350 -12.22 5.02 -13.32
C GLY A 350 -11.20 5.89 -14.08
N ARG A 351 -9.92 5.89 -13.70
CA ARG A 351 -8.91 6.74 -14.32
C ARG A 351 -7.50 6.19 -14.19
N ASP A 352 -6.72 6.22 -15.26
CA ASP A 352 -5.27 6.05 -15.18
C ASP A 352 -4.70 7.14 -14.28
N THR A 353 -3.76 6.76 -13.42
CA THR A 353 -3.39 7.57 -12.27
C THR A 353 -1.88 7.69 -12.14
N VAL A 354 -1.44 8.82 -11.61
CA VAL A 354 -0.07 9.07 -11.17
C VAL A 354 -0.07 9.35 -9.68
N GLY A 355 0.69 8.57 -8.93
CA GLY A 355 0.94 8.78 -7.52
C GLY A 355 2.16 9.66 -7.31
N LEU A 356 1.99 10.76 -6.59
CA LEU A 356 3.05 11.61 -6.08
C LEU A 356 3.23 11.27 -4.60
N HIS A 357 4.20 10.43 -4.30
CA HIS A 357 4.52 9.95 -2.97
C HIS A 357 5.62 10.77 -2.35
N PHE A 358 5.47 11.15 -1.10
CA PHE A 358 6.43 11.95 -0.34
C PHE A 358 6.81 11.22 0.94
N THR A 359 8.10 11.05 1.16
CA THR A 359 8.70 10.60 2.42
C THR A 359 9.26 11.82 3.13
N TRP A 360 8.76 12.11 4.32
CA TRP A 360 9.06 13.30 5.10
C TRP A 360 9.93 13.01 6.31
N LEU A 361 10.65 13.99 6.81
CA LEU A 361 11.23 13.94 8.14
C LEU A 361 10.12 13.72 9.21
N PRO A 362 10.40 13.01 10.33
CA PRO A 362 9.39 12.65 11.33
C PRO A 362 9.00 13.81 12.26
N ASP A 363 8.81 15.01 11.72
CA ASP A 363 8.35 16.21 12.44
C ASP A 363 6.96 16.63 11.92
N GLY A 364 5.92 16.14 12.58
CA GLY A 364 4.54 16.43 12.19
C GLY A 364 4.15 17.89 12.33
N ALA A 365 4.76 18.65 13.25
CA ALA A 365 4.46 20.06 13.44
C ALA A 365 5.03 20.92 12.30
N ALA A 366 6.27 20.65 11.88
CA ALA A 366 6.87 21.30 10.71
C ALA A 366 6.19 20.86 9.40
N LEU A 367 5.70 19.63 9.33
CA LEU A 367 5.08 19.08 8.14
C LEU A 367 3.67 19.63 7.86
N ALA A 368 2.83 19.84 8.87
CA ALA A 368 1.42 20.20 8.69
C ALA A 368 1.19 21.41 7.76
N PRO A 369 1.88 22.57 7.91
CA PRO A 369 1.71 23.71 7.00
C PRO A 369 2.19 23.42 5.57
N VAL A 370 3.16 22.51 5.40
CA VAL A 370 3.69 22.11 4.10
C VAL A 370 2.68 21.24 3.37
N LEU A 371 2.05 20.29 4.07
CA LEU A 371 0.96 19.46 3.51
C LEU A 371 -0.18 20.35 3.02
N GLY A 372 -0.63 21.32 3.80
CA GLY A 372 -1.70 22.24 3.38
C GLY A 372 -1.37 22.98 2.08
N ARG A 373 -0.13 23.45 1.90
CA ARG A 373 0.32 24.07 0.64
C ARG A 373 0.36 23.08 -0.52
N LEU A 374 0.83 21.86 -0.28
CA LEU A 374 0.90 20.81 -1.28
C LEU A 374 -0.51 20.40 -1.74
N GLU A 375 -1.43 20.19 -0.82
CA GLU A 375 -2.82 19.85 -1.08
C GLU A 375 -3.54 20.97 -1.85
N GLN A 376 -3.29 22.23 -1.48
CA GLN A 376 -3.82 23.37 -2.21
C GLN A 376 -3.28 23.44 -3.65
N ALA A 377 -1.97 23.16 -3.85
CA ALA A 377 -1.36 23.13 -5.18
C ALA A 377 -1.90 21.98 -6.05
N LEU A 378 -2.25 20.84 -5.45
CA LEU A 378 -2.74 19.65 -6.15
C LEU A 378 -4.26 19.61 -6.31
N ALA A 379 -5.03 20.41 -5.57
CA ALA A 379 -6.50 20.43 -5.62
C ALA A 379 -7.07 20.67 -7.03
N PRO A 380 -6.51 21.58 -7.88
CA PRO A 380 -7.02 21.80 -9.24
C PRO A 380 -6.92 20.58 -10.16
N PHE A 381 -6.10 19.60 -9.81
CA PHE A 381 -5.86 18.39 -10.59
C PHE A 381 -6.70 17.20 -10.12
N GLY A 382 -7.65 17.38 -9.19
CA GLY A 382 -8.50 16.33 -8.67
C GLY A 382 -7.72 15.24 -7.92
N ALA A 383 -6.72 15.65 -7.15
CA ALA A 383 -5.87 14.76 -6.37
C ALA A 383 -6.69 14.01 -5.30
N ARG A 384 -6.47 12.70 -5.20
CA ARG A 384 -7.00 11.83 -4.12
C ARG A 384 -5.85 11.49 -3.18
N PRO A 385 -5.93 11.77 -1.87
CA PRO A 385 -4.91 11.29 -0.94
C PRO A 385 -5.00 9.78 -0.77
N HIS A 386 -3.87 9.14 -0.50
CA HIS A 386 -3.82 7.72 -0.18
C HIS A 386 -4.40 7.45 1.20
N TRP A 387 -5.32 6.47 1.33
CA TRP A 387 -6.10 6.17 2.52
C TRP A 387 -5.30 5.95 3.82
N GLY A 388 -4.13 5.37 3.71
CA GLY A 388 -3.29 5.02 4.88
C GLY A 388 -2.19 6.06 5.19
N LYS A 389 -2.15 7.22 4.53
CA LYS A 389 -1.06 8.20 4.69
C LYS A 389 -1.53 9.49 5.34
N VAL A 390 -0.57 10.37 5.72
CA VAL A 390 -0.94 11.66 6.32
C VAL A 390 -1.54 12.59 5.26
N SER A 391 -2.57 13.32 5.65
CA SER A 391 -3.22 14.36 4.88
C SER A 391 -3.82 15.38 5.85
N THR A 392 -3.91 16.64 5.45
CA THR A 392 -4.62 17.70 6.19
C THR A 392 -6.04 17.92 5.66
N ILE A 393 -6.41 17.25 4.55
CA ILE A 393 -7.80 17.26 4.05
C ILE A 393 -8.70 16.62 5.10
N ALA A 394 -9.73 17.34 5.52
CA ALA A 394 -10.67 16.81 6.49
C ALA A 394 -11.31 15.50 5.96
N PRO A 395 -11.42 14.44 6.78
CA PRO A 395 -12.00 13.17 6.33
C PRO A 395 -13.39 13.33 5.74
N SER A 396 -14.22 14.24 6.26
CA SER A 396 -15.53 14.59 5.71
C SER A 396 -15.50 15.14 4.28
N ALA A 397 -14.37 15.72 3.84
CA ALA A 397 -14.20 16.19 2.47
C ALA A 397 -13.68 15.08 1.53
N LEU A 398 -13.12 14.00 2.07
CA LEU A 398 -12.54 12.91 1.26
C LEU A 398 -13.62 12.17 0.49
N GLY A 399 -14.80 11.93 1.08
CA GLY A 399 -15.89 11.21 0.46
C GLY A 399 -16.26 11.73 -0.93
N ALA A 400 -16.24 13.06 -1.11
CA ALA A 400 -16.57 13.71 -2.38
C ALA A 400 -15.56 13.41 -3.53
N LEU A 401 -14.36 12.92 -3.21
CA LEU A 401 -13.34 12.60 -4.20
C LEU A 401 -13.54 11.23 -4.86
N TRP A 402 -14.39 10.36 -4.28
CA TRP A 402 -14.70 9.03 -4.81
C TRP A 402 -16.15 8.92 -5.25
N PRO A 403 -16.41 8.76 -6.56
CA PRO A 403 -17.80 8.73 -7.08
C PRO A 403 -18.68 7.63 -6.50
N ARG A 404 -18.09 6.52 -6.05
CA ARG A 404 -18.80 5.36 -5.49
C ARG A 404 -18.89 5.37 -3.95
N MET A 405 -18.54 6.50 -3.31
CA MET A 405 -18.65 6.62 -1.85
C MET A 405 -20.10 6.40 -1.32
N PRO A 406 -21.15 6.91 -1.96
CA PRO A 406 -22.52 6.61 -1.52
C PRO A 406 -22.88 5.13 -1.57
N ASP A 407 -22.44 4.42 -2.63
CA ASP A 407 -22.66 2.98 -2.76
C ASP A 407 -21.88 2.20 -1.69
N PHE A 408 -20.65 2.62 -1.40
CA PHE A 408 -19.86 2.03 -0.34
C PHE A 408 -20.47 2.27 1.05
N ALA A 409 -21.00 3.46 1.32
CA ALA A 409 -21.72 3.76 2.55
C ALA A 409 -22.97 2.86 2.73
N ALA A 410 -23.70 2.61 1.65
CA ALA A 410 -24.83 1.68 1.66
C ALA A 410 -24.38 0.23 1.95
N LEU A 411 -23.27 -0.21 1.37
CA LEU A 411 -22.71 -1.53 1.64
C LEU A 411 -22.23 -1.67 3.09
N VAL A 412 -21.62 -0.63 3.66
CA VAL A 412 -21.27 -0.60 5.10
C VAL A 412 -22.52 -0.72 5.96
N ALA A 413 -23.58 0.06 5.67
CA ALA A 413 -24.83 0.01 6.43
C ALA A 413 -25.53 -1.36 6.35
N GLU A 414 -25.36 -2.09 5.24
CA GLU A 414 -25.84 -3.46 5.07
C GLU A 414 -25.07 -4.48 5.91
N LEU A 415 -23.73 -4.42 5.88
CA LEU A 415 -22.86 -5.46 6.47
C LEU A 415 -22.45 -5.17 7.92
N ASP A 416 -22.50 -3.92 8.33
CA ASP A 416 -22.13 -3.46 9.69
C ASP A 416 -23.13 -2.38 10.19
N PRO A 417 -24.42 -2.70 10.34
CA PRO A 417 -25.46 -1.72 10.70
C PRO A 417 -25.21 -1.08 12.08
N GLU A 418 -24.55 -1.76 13.00
CA GLU A 418 -24.21 -1.26 14.35
C GLU A 418 -22.88 -0.49 14.38
N GLY A 419 -22.16 -0.46 13.25
CA GLY A 419 -20.89 0.23 13.11
C GLY A 419 -19.76 -0.37 13.96
N CYS A 420 -19.74 -1.68 14.14
CA CYS A 420 -18.69 -2.41 14.86
C CYS A 420 -17.29 -2.13 14.29
N PHE A 421 -17.15 -2.12 12.96
CA PHE A 421 -15.91 -1.84 12.25
C PHE A 421 -15.70 -0.35 11.93
N SER A 422 -16.51 0.53 12.49
CA SER A 422 -16.40 1.97 12.29
C SER A 422 -15.47 2.60 13.33
N ASN A 423 -14.83 3.71 12.98
CA ASN A 423 -14.11 4.61 13.86
C ASN A 423 -14.35 6.06 13.41
N THR A 424 -13.82 7.06 14.11
CA THR A 424 -14.02 8.47 13.76
C THR A 424 -13.60 8.76 12.32
N PHE A 425 -12.44 8.27 11.87
CA PHE A 425 -11.97 8.46 10.51
C PHE A 425 -12.96 7.89 9.47
N VAL A 426 -13.40 6.66 9.65
CA VAL A 426 -14.34 6.00 8.71
C VAL A 426 -15.70 6.70 8.70
N ARG A 427 -16.25 7.05 9.88
CA ARG A 427 -17.53 7.79 9.97
C ARG A 427 -17.49 9.12 9.23
N GLU A 428 -16.44 9.92 9.47
CA GLU A 428 -16.29 11.21 8.81
C GLU A 428 -16.13 11.06 7.29
N VAL A 429 -15.40 10.05 6.81
CA VAL A 429 -15.28 9.75 5.38
C VAL A 429 -16.60 9.35 4.76
N LEU A 430 -17.43 8.58 5.46
CA LEU A 430 -18.77 8.14 5.02
C LEU A 430 -19.83 9.24 5.17
N GLY A 431 -19.55 10.33 5.88
CA GLY A 431 -20.51 11.41 6.14
C GLY A 431 -21.56 11.06 7.21
N SER A 432 -21.22 10.17 8.14
CA SER A 432 -22.09 9.64 9.19
C SER A 432 -21.62 9.99 10.60
#